data_7e99ab1f99b192d50a8d35709fa8c0d2
#
_entry.id   7e99ab1f99b192d50a8d35709fa8c0d2
#
_cell.length_a   1.000
_cell.length_b   1.000
_cell.length_c   1.000
_cell.angle_alpha   90.00
_cell.angle_beta   90.00
_cell.angle_gamma   90.00
#
_symmetry.space_group_name_H-M   'P 1'
#
loop_
_entity.id
_entity.type
_entity.pdbx_description
1 polymer ?
#
loop_
_entity_poly.entity_id
_entity_poly.type
_entity_poly.pdbx_seq_one_letter_code
_entity_poly.pdbx_strand_id
1 'polypeptide(L)'
;MLLRASREILSRFPDTKVVFGGDGEVEKNKSLAAELGIADRCEFHGWVAGAEREELFERAAVYCLPSKNEGLPMGVLEAMARGIPTVATPVGGIPQVINDGVNGVLIPVDNYQALAVALNHLLESSELRKEMGTLARKKILSSFDINLLLSEILGIYCNAVSGN
;
A
#
# COMPACT_ATOMS: atom_id res chain seq x y z
N MET A 1 -7.10 9.51 -8.63
CA MET A 1 -6.99 9.93 -7.23
C MET A 1 -5.55 10.21 -6.86
N LEU A 2 -4.64 9.25 -6.91
CA LEU A 2 -3.25 9.41 -6.48
C LEU A 2 -2.52 10.56 -7.21
N LEU A 3 -2.57 10.67 -8.53
CA LEU A 3 -1.92 11.76 -9.29
C LEU A 3 -2.35 13.18 -8.84
N ARG A 4 -3.62 13.37 -8.48
CA ARG A 4 -4.08 14.67 -7.96
C ARG A 4 -3.49 14.98 -6.58
N ALA A 5 -3.42 13.99 -5.69
CA ALA A 5 -2.74 14.12 -4.41
C ALA A 5 -1.24 14.36 -4.59
N SER A 6 -0.63 13.68 -5.57
CA SER A 6 0.81 13.81 -5.87
C SER A 6 1.22 15.22 -6.26
N ARG A 7 0.39 15.98 -6.97
CA ARG A 7 0.68 17.38 -7.31
C ARG A 7 0.96 18.23 -6.06
N GLU A 8 0.15 18.05 -5.01
CA GLU A 8 0.31 18.77 -3.75
C GLU A 8 1.57 18.30 -3.00
N ILE A 9 1.76 16.97 -2.93
CA ILE A 9 2.90 16.36 -2.25
C ILE A 9 4.22 16.77 -2.90
N LEU A 10 4.32 16.69 -4.22
CA LEU A 10 5.54 16.98 -4.97
C LEU A 10 5.95 18.46 -4.92
N SER A 11 4.99 19.36 -4.70
CA SER A 11 5.31 20.77 -4.46
C SER A 11 5.98 20.99 -3.10
N ARG A 12 5.65 20.18 -2.10
CA ARG A 12 6.18 20.29 -0.73
C ARG A 12 7.45 19.46 -0.54
N PHE A 13 7.55 18.31 -1.20
CA PHE A 13 8.69 17.38 -1.13
C PHE A 13 9.34 17.23 -2.51
N PRO A 14 10.18 18.17 -2.92
CA PRO A 14 10.73 18.23 -4.28
C PRO A 14 11.62 17.03 -4.64
N ASP A 15 12.19 16.31 -3.69
CA ASP A 15 13.03 15.12 -3.93
C ASP A 15 12.24 13.81 -3.98
N THR A 16 10.92 13.86 -3.78
CA THR A 16 10.05 12.68 -3.81
C THR A 16 9.69 12.32 -5.25
N LYS A 17 9.58 11.04 -5.52
CA LYS A 17 9.01 10.48 -6.75
C LYS A 17 7.76 9.66 -6.44
N VAL A 18 6.85 9.59 -7.40
CA VAL A 18 5.66 8.75 -7.32
C VAL A 18 5.80 7.62 -8.33
N VAL A 19 5.81 6.39 -7.84
CA VAL A 19 6.02 5.20 -8.65
C VAL A 19 4.71 4.43 -8.78
N PHE A 20 4.36 4.08 -10.01
CA PHE A 20 3.18 3.31 -10.35
C PHE A 20 3.58 1.93 -10.87
N GLY A 21 3.26 0.89 -10.12
CA GLY A 21 3.32 -0.50 -10.56
C GLY A 21 1.92 -1.01 -10.90
N GLY A 22 1.75 -1.54 -12.08
CA GLY A 22 0.48 -2.04 -12.63
C GLY A 22 0.25 -1.59 -14.06
N ASP A 23 -0.49 -2.39 -14.83
CA ASP A 23 -0.72 -2.20 -16.27
C ASP A 23 -2.05 -1.48 -16.61
N GLY A 24 -2.79 -1.02 -15.61
CA GLY A 24 -4.06 -0.33 -15.79
C GLY A 24 -3.90 1.13 -16.24
N GLU A 25 -4.57 1.52 -17.34
CA GLU A 25 -4.72 2.91 -17.85
C GLU A 25 -3.40 3.72 -17.88
N VAL A 26 -2.25 3.09 -18.16
CA VAL A 26 -0.92 3.72 -18.07
C VAL A 26 -0.84 5.01 -18.90
N GLU A 27 -1.25 4.98 -20.17
CA GLU A 27 -1.16 6.16 -21.05
C GLU A 27 -2.08 7.31 -20.60
N LYS A 28 -3.25 6.99 -20.08
CA LYS A 28 -4.16 7.98 -19.50
C LYS A 28 -3.55 8.63 -18.24
N ASN A 29 -2.90 7.82 -17.41
CA ASN A 29 -2.23 8.32 -16.21
C ASN A 29 -1.01 9.17 -16.54
N LYS A 30 -0.23 8.82 -17.57
CA LYS A 30 0.88 9.65 -18.10
C LYS A 30 0.37 11.00 -18.61
N SER A 31 -0.71 11.00 -19.40
CA SER A 31 -1.34 12.23 -19.90
C SER A 31 -1.80 13.12 -18.75
N LEU A 32 -2.46 12.54 -17.74
CA LEU A 32 -2.89 13.31 -16.57
C LEU A 32 -1.70 13.84 -15.73
N ALA A 33 -0.61 13.08 -15.62
CA ALA A 33 0.60 13.56 -14.95
C ALA A 33 1.21 14.77 -15.68
N ALA A 34 1.21 14.76 -17.03
CA ALA A 34 1.65 15.89 -17.85
C ALA A 34 0.75 17.12 -17.69
N GLU A 35 -0.58 16.95 -17.72
CA GLU A 35 -1.55 18.01 -17.46
C GLU A 35 -1.38 18.65 -16.08
N LEU A 36 -1.04 17.84 -15.08
CA LEU A 36 -0.78 18.30 -13.71
C LEU A 36 0.61 18.92 -13.52
N GLY A 37 1.49 18.85 -14.51
CA GLY A 37 2.85 19.37 -14.47
C GLY A 37 3.80 18.59 -13.55
N ILE A 38 3.57 17.28 -13.40
CA ILE A 38 4.34 16.39 -12.50
C ILE A 38 4.91 15.16 -13.22
N ALA A 39 4.87 15.11 -14.54
CA ALA A 39 5.26 13.93 -15.32
C ALA A 39 6.71 13.49 -15.09
N ASP A 40 7.63 14.45 -14.94
CA ASP A 40 9.05 14.23 -14.64
C ASP A 40 9.34 13.62 -13.27
N ARG A 41 8.32 13.62 -12.40
CA ARG A 41 8.37 13.08 -11.02
C ARG A 41 7.55 11.80 -10.86
N CYS A 42 6.97 11.28 -11.95
CA CYS A 42 6.16 10.07 -11.97
C CYS A 42 6.85 8.99 -12.79
N GLU A 43 7.03 7.82 -12.21
CA GLU A 43 7.55 6.63 -12.88
C GLU A 43 6.40 5.64 -13.11
N PHE A 44 6.25 5.13 -14.33
CA PHE A 44 5.18 4.17 -14.69
C PHE A 44 5.83 2.91 -15.24
N HIS A 45 5.84 1.85 -14.43
CA HIS A 45 6.54 0.60 -14.73
C HIS A 45 5.66 -0.44 -15.44
N GLY A 46 4.33 -0.24 -15.51
CA GLY A 46 3.44 -1.29 -15.98
C GLY A 46 3.38 -2.47 -15.01
N TRP A 47 3.23 -3.68 -15.54
CA TRP A 47 3.24 -4.89 -14.71
C TRP A 47 4.64 -5.13 -14.15
N VAL A 48 4.75 -5.19 -12.83
CA VAL A 48 6.00 -5.42 -12.11
C VAL A 48 5.99 -6.76 -11.37
N ALA A 49 7.09 -7.52 -11.49
CA ALA A 49 7.26 -8.82 -10.85
C ALA A 49 8.74 -9.10 -10.52
N GLY A 50 8.98 -10.14 -9.71
CA GLY A 50 10.35 -10.59 -9.40
C GLY A 50 11.22 -9.49 -8.80
N ALA A 51 12.47 -9.40 -9.27
CA ALA A 51 13.48 -8.50 -8.72
C ALA A 51 13.10 -7.01 -8.85
N GLU A 52 12.48 -6.60 -9.96
CA GLU A 52 12.02 -5.21 -10.14
C GLU A 52 11.01 -4.80 -9.06
N ARG A 53 10.06 -5.68 -8.75
CA ARG A 53 9.06 -5.44 -7.70
C ARG A 53 9.70 -5.33 -6.33
N GLU A 54 10.68 -6.18 -6.02
CA GLU A 54 11.43 -6.11 -4.76
C GLU A 54 12.17 -4.76 -4.64
N GLU A 55 12.86 -4.33 -5.69
CA GLU A 55 13.56 -3.05 -5.72
C GLU A 55 12.61 -1.87 -5.47
N LEU A 56 11.42 -1.89 -6.07
CA LEU A 56 10.42 -0.84 -5.84
C LEU A 56 9.96 -0.80 -4.38
N PHE A 57 9.75 -1.93 -3.75
CA PHE A 57 9.41 -1.97 -2.32
C PHE A 57 10.56 -1.49 -1.43
N GLU A 58 11.81 -1.85 -1.73
CA GLU A 58 12.98 -1.41 -0.96
C GLU A 58 13.17 0.11 -0.99
N ARG A 59 12.83 0.74 -2.11
CA ARG A 59 12.90 2.20 -2.28
C ARG A 59 11.69 2.93 -1.70
N ALA A 60 10.61 2.24 -1.38
CA ALA A 60 9.35 2.86 -0.99
C ALA A 60 9.39 3.44 0.43
N ALA A 61 9.19 4.72 0.57
CA ALA A 61 8.98 5.38 1.86
C ALA A 61 7.55 5.18 2.40
N VAL A 62 6.56 5.10 1.50
CA VAL A 62 5.14 4.88 1.80
C VAL A 62 4.53 4.07 0.64
N TYR A 63 3.71 3.08 0.97
CA TYR A 63 2.88 2.38 0.00
C TYR A 63 1.47 2.97 -0.01
N CYS A 64 0.88 3.09 -1.19
CA CYS A 64 -0.43 3.71 -1.35
C CYS A 64 -1.34 2.90 -2.27
N LEU A 65 -2.53 2.50 -1.77
CA LEU A 65 -3.54 1.80 -2.56
C LEU A 65 -4.92 2.45 -2.39
N PRO A 66 -5.22 3.54 -3.13
CA PRO A 66 -6.48 4.25 -3.03
C PRO A 66 -7.57 3.66 -3.95
N SER A 67 -7.82 2.37 -3.84
CA SER A 67 -8.76 1.63 -4.68
C SER A 67 -10.22 1.89 -4.31
N LYS A 68 -11.12 1.66 -5.29
CA LYS A 68 -12.57 1.72 -5.08
C LYS A 68 -13.15 0.35 -4.69
N ASN A 69 -12.47 -0.71 -5.08
CA ASN A 69 -12.89 -2.08 -4.85
C ASN A 69 -11.67 -3.00 -4.79
N GLU A 70 -11.63 -3.86 -3.78
CA GLU A 70 -10.57 -4.85 -3.57
C GLU A 70 -11.17 -6.11 -2.93
N GLY A 71 -10.44 -7.22 -3.05
CA GLY A 71 -10.61 -8.36 -2.16
C GLY A 71 -9.76 -8.19 -0.92
N LEU A 72 -8.66 -8.93 -0.83
CA LEU A 72 -7.55 -8.67 0.10
C LEU A 72 -6.29 -8.48 -0.76
N PRO A 73 -5.86 -7.22 -0.99
CA PRO A 73 -4.80 -6.93 -1.95
C PRO A 73 -3.43 -7.37 -1.43
N MET A 74 -2.76 -8.27 -2.17
CA MET A 74 -1.44 -8.79 -1.82
C MET A 74 -0.40 -7.67 -1.68
N GLY A 75 -0.48 -6.63 -2.50
CA GLY A 75 0.44 -5.49 -2.41
C GLY A 75 0.41 -4.77 -1.06
N VAL A 76 -0.77 -4.69 -0.41
CA VAL A 76 -0.90 -4.15 0.96
C VAL A 76 -0.20 -5.08 1.97
N LEU A 77 -0.47 -6.39 1.91
CA LEU A 77 0.15 -7.36 2.81
C LEU A 77 1.67 -7.36 2.67
N GLU A 78 2.17 -7.29 1.45
CA GLU A 78 3.60 -7.28 1.16
C GLU A 78 4.30 -6.00 1.60
N ALA A 79 3.70 -4.83 1.37
CA ALA A 79 4.23 -3.56 1.87
C ALA A 79 4.30 -3.58 3.41
N MET A 80 3.22 -3.98 4.06
CA MET A 80 3.16 -4.07 5.52
C MET A 80 4.14 -5.10 6.09
N ALA A 81 4.31 -6.26 5.43
CA ALA A 81 5.29 -7.28 5.83
C ALA A 81 6.74 -6.76 5.78
N ARG A 82 7.04 -5.83 4.88
CA ARG A 82 8.34 -5.14 4.77
C ARG A 82 8.48 -3.97 5.75
N GLY A 83 7.44 -3.65 6.52
CA GLY A 83 7.44 -2.52 7.43
C GLY A 83 7.28 -1.18 6.73
N ILE A 84 6.68 -1.16 5.55
CA ILE A 84 6.39 0.06 4.81
C ILE A 84 5.02 0.59 5.29
N PRO A 85 4.95 1.83 5.80
CA PRO A 85 3.67 2.43 6.17
C PRO A 85 2.74 2.52 4.96
N THR A 86 1.50 2.11 5.16
CA THR A 86 0.54 1.94 4.07
C THR A 86 -0.64 2.88 4.23
N VAL A 87 -0.99 3.59 3.16
CA VAL A 87 -2.21 4.41 3.05
C VAL A 87 -3.17 3.72 2.07
N ALA A 88 -4.38 3.40 2.50
CA ALA A 88 -5.34 2.71 1.65
C ALA A 88 -6.79 3.19 1.90
N THR A 89 -7.71 2.81 1.03
CA THR A 89 -9.14 2.98 1.24
C THR A 89 -9.72 1.78 2.00
N PRO A 90 -10.75 1.96 2.87
CA PRO A 90 -11.34 0.90 3.67
C PRO A 90 -12.31 0.02 2.86
N VAL A 91 -11.82 -0.62 1.80
CA VAL A 91 -12.60 -1.49 0.92
C VAL A 91 -12.14 -2.95 1.02
N GLY A 92 -13.05 -3.89 0.79
CA GLY A 92 -12.78 -5.33 0.84
C GLY A 92 -12.20 -5.79 2.18
N GLY A 93 -11.12 -6.55 2.14
CA GLY A 93 -10.42 -7.06 3.33
C GLY A 93 -9.44 -6.07 3.97
N ILE A 94 -9.22 -4.87 3.40
CA ILE A 94 -8.25 -3.89 3.92
C ILE A 94 -8.49 -3.52 5.40
N PRO A 95 -9.75 -3.30 5.88
CA PRO A 95 -10.00 -2.97 7.29
C PRO A 95 -9.70 -4.12 8.28
N GLN A 96 -9.49 -5.34 7.80
CA GLN A 96 -9.07 -6.47 8.65
C GLN A 96 -7.56 -6.42 8.93
N VAL A 97 -6.81 -5.76 8.06
CA VAL A 97 -5.35 -5.69 8.09
C VAL A 97 -4.87 -4.36 8.67
N ILE A 98 -5.49 -3.25 8.27
CA ILE A 98 -5.11 -1.90 8.68
C ILE A 98 -6.01 -1.42 9.83
N ASN A 99 -5.40 -1.14 10.98
CA ASN A 99 -5.99 -0.38 12.07
C ASN A 99 -5.60 1.08 11.87
N ASP A 100 -6.57 1.91 11.51
CA ASP A 100 -6.36 3.31 11.16
C ASP A 100 -5.57 4.09 12.21
N GLY A 101 -4.57 4.84 11.76
CA GLY A 101 -3.68 5.64 12.61
C GLY A 101 -2.67 4.84 13.44
N VAL A 102 -2.71 3.49 13.41
CA VAL A 102 -1.83 2.62 14.21
C VAL A 102 -0.79 1.92 13.34
N ASN A 103 -1.22 1.09 12.41
CA ASN A 103 -0.34 0.30 11.55
C ASN A 103 -0.52 0.63 10.05
N GLY A 104 -1.20 1.70 9.74
CA GLY A 104 -1.48 2.25 8.44
C GLY A 104 -2.51 3.36 8.55
N VAL A 105 -2.87 3.96 7.44
CA VAL A 105 -3.86 5.05 7.38
C VAL A 105 -4.98 4.66 6.42
N LEU A 106 -6.22 4.79 6.88
CA LEU A 106 -7.41 4.59 6.06
C LEU A 106 -7.99 5.94 5.64
N ILE A 107 -8.22 6.10 4.34
CA ILE A 107 -8.78 7.33 3.77
C ILE A 107 -10.11 7.05 3.07
N PRO A 108 -11.05 7.99 3.02
CA PRO A 108 -12.30 7.80 2.28
C PRO A 108 -12.05 7.55 0.79
N VAL A 109 -12.89 6.71 0.19
CA VAL A 109 -12.88 6.46 -1.26
C VAL A 109 -13.09 7.78 -2.01
N ASP A 110 -12.39 7.94 -3.14
CA ASP A 110 -12.45 9.12 -4.01
C ASP A 110 -12.07 10.47 -3.34
N ASN A 111 -11.44 10.46 -2.20
CA ASN A 111 -11.00 11.67 -1.50
C ASN A 111 -9.49 11.88 -1.64
N TYR A 112 -9.06 12.57 -2.71
CA TYR A 112 -7.63 12.84 -2.95
C TYR A 112 -7.05 13.85 -1.95
N GLN A 113 -7.85 14.72 -1.34
CA GLN A 113 -7.41 15.66 -0.31
C GLN A 113 -7.02 14.91 0.97
N ALA A 114 -7.86 13.96 1.42
CA ALA A 114 -7.52 13.10 2.55
C ALA A 114 -6.25 12.27 2.27
N LEU A 115 -6.10 11.79 1.04
CA LEU A 115 -4.88 11.10 0.60
C LEU A 115 -3.65 12.01 0.70
N ALA A 116 -3.73 13.25 0.20
CA ALA A 116 -2.64 14.20 0.27
C ALA A 116 -2.25 14.53 1.72
N VAL A 117 -3.22 14.73 2.60
CA VAL A 117 -2.98 14.98 4.04
C VAL A 117 -2.27 13.78 4.68
N ALA A 118 -2.74 12.56 4.45
CA ALA A 118 -2.13 11.35 5.00
C ALA A 118 -0.68 11.16 4.53
N LEU A 119 -0.45 11.33 3.22
CA LEU A 119 0.90 11.20 2.65
C LEU A 119 1.83 12.32 3.13
N ASN A 120 1.38 13.57 3.21
CA ASN A 120 2.15 14.67 3.76
C ASN A 120 2.61 14.37 5.19
N HIS A 121 1.68 13.93 6.05
CA HIS A 121 1.99 13.59 7.44
C HIS A 121 3.05 12.49 7.55
N LEU A 122 2.94 11.45 6.75
CA LEU A 122 3.94 10.36 6.73
C LEU A 122 5.28 10.83 6.17
N LEU A 123 5.30 11.66 5.13
CA LEU A 123 6.55 12.14 4.54
C LEU A 123 7.30 13.12 5.44
N GLU A 124 6.60 13.88 6.28
CA GLU A 124 7.19 14.82 7.23
C GLU A 124 7.98 14.14 8.35
N SER A 125 7.58 12.94 8.79
CA SER A 125 8.15 12.28 9.96
C SER A 125 8.69 10.89 9.62
N SER A 126 10.01 10.75 9.63
CA SER A 126 10.69 9.45 9.50
C SER A 126 10.41 8.55 10.70
N GLU A 127 10.27 9.13 11.90
CA GLU A 127 9.92 8.41 13.12
C GLU A 127 8.53 7.78 13.02
N LEU A 128 7.53 8.55 12.58
CA LEU A 128 6.18 8.05 12.40
C LEU A 128 6.14 6.92 11.36
N ARG A 129 6.86 7.08 10.24
CA ARG A 129 6.97 6.00 9.24
C ARG A 129 7.56 4.73 9.84
N LYS A 130 8.62 4.83 10.63
CA LYS A 130 9.30 3.71 11.27
C LYS A 130 8.41 3.02 12.30
N GLU A 131 7.73 3.79 13.14
CA GLU A 131 6.83 3.27 14.16
C GLU A 131 5.65 2.53 13.51
N MET A 132 4.93 3.20 12.61
CA MET A 132 3.79 2.64 11.89
C MET A 132 4.19 1.39 11.08
N GLY A 133 5.33 1.45 10.38
CA GLY A 133 5.85 0.31 9.63
C GLY A 133 6.20 -0.89 10.52
N THR A 134 6.77 -0.65 11.70
CA THR A 134 7.06 -1.71 12.69
C THR A 134 5.76 -2.39 13.16
N LEU A 135 4.73 -1.60 13.46
CA LEU A 135 3.42 -2.13 13.85
C LEU A 135 2.72 -2.85 12.70
N ALA A 136 2.85 -2.34 11.47
CA ALA A 136 2.36 -3.00 10.25
C ALA A 136 2.98 -4.40 10.09
N ARG A 137 4.31 -4.48 10.13
CA ARG A 137 5.02 -5.77 10.05
C ARG A 137 4.61 -6.74 11.15
N LYS A 138 4.52 -6.26 12.38
CA LYS A 138 4.08 -7.09 13.51
C LYS A 138 2.68 -7.68 13.26
N LYS A 139 1.73 -6.88 12.77
CA LYS A 139 0.37 -7.33 12.44
C LYS A 139 0.38 -8.44 11.39
N ILE A 140 1.17 -8.28 10.31
CA ILE A 140 1.24 -9.30 9.25
C ILE A 140 1.83 -10.60 9.77
N LEU A 141 2.97 -10.55 10.46
CA LEU A 141 3.63 -11.74 10.99
C LEU A 141 2.79 -12.49 12.03
N SER A 142 1.94 -11.78 12.78
CA SER A 142 1.10 -12.41 13.81
C SER A 142 -0.24 -12.94 13.32
N SER A 143 -0.72 -12.52 12.14
CA SER A 143 -2.11 -12.80 11.74
C SER A 143 -2.27 -13.24 10.27
N PHE A 144 -1.23 -13.05 9.44
CA PHE A 144 -1.27 -13.33 8.00
C PHE A 144 -0.05 -14.12 7.53
N ASP A 145 0.72 -14.72 8.43
CA ASP A 145 1.81 -15.63 8.08
C ASP A 145 1.23 -16.93 7.51
N ILE A 146 1.77 -17.36 6.37
CA ILE A 146 1.31 -18.57 5.68
C ILE A 146 1.45 -19.83 6.54
N ASN A 147 2.45 -19.88 7.42
CA ASN A 147 2.66 -21.03 8.31
C ASN A 147 1.55 -21.14 9.36
N LEU A 148 1.02 -20.00 9.85
CA LEU A 148 -0.14 -20.00 10.75
C LEU A 148 -1.37 -20.54 10.02
N LEU A 149 -1.65 -20.04 8.82
CA LEU A 149 -2.78 -20.47 8.00
C LEU A 149 -2.68 -21.96 7.64
N LEU A 150 -1.50 -22.46 7.27
CA LEU A 150 -1.28 -23.88 6.98
C LEU A 150 -1.58 -24.76 8.19
N SER A 151 -1.18 -24.34 9.40
CA SER A 151 -1.45 -25.07 10.63
C SER A 151 -2.96 -25.18 10.92
N GLU A 152 -3.71 -24.10 10.72
CA GLU A 152 -5.18 -24.08 10.87
C GLU A 152 -5.86 -24.99 9.83
N ILE A 153 -5.47 -24.89 8.58
CA ILE A 153 -6.03 -25.72 7.49
C ILE A 153 -5.75 -27.20 7.75
N LEU A 154 -4.52 -27.56 8.12
CA LEU A 154 -4.19 -28.94 8.47
C LEU A 154 -5.02 -29.45 9.64
N GLY A 155 -5.26 -28.62 10.66
CA GLY A 155 -6.15 -28.96 11.78
C GLY A 155 -7.58 -29.27 11.33
N ILE A 156 -8.13 -28.47 10.43
CA ILE A 156 -9.46 -28.69 9.85
C ILE A 156 -9.52 -30.02 9.07
N TYR A 157 -8.52 -30.27 8.22
CA TYR A 157 -8.46 -31.53 7.45
C TYR A 157 -8.31 -32.77 8.36
N CYS A 158 -7.45 -32.71 9.36
CA CYS A 158 -7.28 -33.81 10.31
C CYS A 158 -8.57 -34.12 11.05
N ASN A 159 -9.30 -33.11 11.52
CA ASN A 159 -10.58 -33.26 12.19
C ASN A 159 -11.65 -33.86 11.27
N ALA A 160 -11.72 -33.39 10.01
CA ALA A 160 -12.68 -33.91 9.03
C ALA A 160 -12.41 -35.38 8.68
N VAL A 161 -11.15 -35.81 8.60
CA VAL A 161 -10.77 -37.19 8.28
C VAL A 161 -10.96 -38.11 9.49
N SER A 162 -10.77 -37.58 10.72
CA SER A 162 -10.91 -38.38 11.96
C SER A 162 -12.36 -38.60 12.40
N GLY A 163 -13.33 -38.05 11.71
CA GLY A 163 -14.77 -38.35 11.93
C GLY A 163 -15.37 -37.78 13.21
N ASN A 164 -14.77 -36.75 13.78
CA ASN A 164 -15.30 -35.99 14.93
C ASN A 164 -15.86 -34.66 14.50
#